data_b88ad9a4f6abaa620e46d55ba3c7d43d
#
_entry.id   b88ad9a4f6abaa620e46d55ba3c7d43d
#
_cell.length_a   1.000
_cell.length_b   1.000
_cell.length_c   1.000
_cell.angle_alpha   90.00
_cell.angle_beta   90.00
_cell.angle_gamma   90.00
#
_symmetry.space_group_name_H-M   'P 1'
#
loop_
_entity.id
_entity.type
_entity.pdbx_description
1 polymer ?
#
loop_
_entity_poly.entity_id
_entity_poly.type
_entity_poly.pdbx_seq_one_letter_code
_entity_poly.pdbx_strand_id
1 'polypeptide(L)'
;MYLTITRFEGDPDRLVDRYRSTTDVMDGVGRDHQLVLHAGARTEDGLLVVNLWPSREESEAAAADPRRLAVLEGHMSEITDLRKEHHELDHCLVVGESDTVTD
;
A
#
# COMPACT_ATOMS: atom_id res chain seq x y z
N MET A 1 -15.86 5.55 -0.29
CA MET A 1 -14.48 5.09 -0.03
C MET A 1 -13.92 4.33 -1.21
N TYR A 2 -12.62 4.31 -1.34
CA TYR A 2 -11.93 3.77 -2.48
C TYR A 2 -10.85 2.78 -2.04
N LEU A 3 -10.91 1.56 -2.55
CA LEU A 3 -9.99 0.48 -2.21
C LEU A 3 -8.98 0.28 -3.34
N THR A 4 -7.70 0.23 -2.99
CA THR A 4 -6.65 -0.15 -3.94
C THR A 4 -5.93 -1.39 -3.44
N ILE A 5 -5.71 -2.32 -4.34
CA ILE A 5 -4.98 -3.56 -4.07
C ILE A 5 -3.82 -3.62 -5.05
N THR A 6 -2.61 -3.75 -4.54
CA THR A 6 -1.42 -3.88 -5.38
C THR A 6 -0.74 -5.20 -5.07
N ARG A 7 -0.49 -5.98 -6.12
CA ARG A 7 0.25 -7.24 -6.04
C ARG A 7 1.60 -7.05 -6.70
N PHE A 8 2.66 -7.23 -5.91
CA PHE A 8 4.03 -7.19 -6.40
C PHE A 8 4.55 -8.62 -6.48
N GLU A 9 4.95 -9.03 -7.65
CA GLU A 9 5.62 -10.33 -7.83
C GLU A 9 7.13 -10.14 -7.81
N GLY A 10 7.81 -11.05 -7.15
CA GLY A 10 9.26 -11.06 -6.98
C GLY A 10 9.64 -11.97 -5.83
N ASP A 11 10.88 -11.88 -5.39
CA ASP A 11 11.34 -12.62 -4.21
C ASP A 11 10.61 -12.09 -2.97
N PRO A 12 9.78 -12.91 -2.30
CA PRO A 12 9.00 -12.44 -1.16
C PRO A 12 9.86 -11.87 -0.03
N ASP A 13 11.00 -12.48 0.26
CA ASP A 13 11.87 -12.01 1.35
C ASP A 13 12.41 -10.61 1.06
N ARG A 14 12.87 -10.38 -0.16
CA ARG A 14 13.39 -9.07 -0.56
C ARG A 14 12.30 -8.01 -0.61
N LEU A 15 11.15 -8.35 -1.17
CA LEU A 15 10.03 -7.42 -1.27
C LEU A 15 9.53 -7.01 0.12
N VAL A 16 9.40 -7.96 1.03
CA VAL A 16 8.97 -7.67 2.41
C VAL A 16 10.02 -6.84 3.15
N ASP A 17 11.30 -7.15 3.01
CA ASP A 17 12.35 -6.36 3.64
C ASP A 17 12.36 -4.92 3.15
N ARG A 18 12.21 -4.71 1.84
CA ARG A 18 12.11 -3.36 1.26
C ARG A 18 10.87 -2.64 1.75
N TYR A 19 9.75 -3.32 1.77
CA TYR A 19 8.49 -2.77 2.27
C TYR A 19 8.65 -2.28 3.70
N ARG A 20 9.22 -3.10 4.58
CA ARG A 20 9.44 -2.73 5.98
C ARG A 20 10.41 -1.56 6.13
N SER A 21 11.43 -1.49 5.30
CA SER A 21 12.44 -0.42 5.38
C SER A 21 11.89 0.94 4.96
N THR A 22 10.77 0.98 4.25
CA THR A 22 10.17 2.21 3.73
C THR A 22 8.85 2.58 4.40
N THR A 23 8.43 1.83 5.43
CA THR A 23 7.13 2.08 6.10
C THR A 23 7.03 3.48 6.68
N ASP A 24 8.09 4.03 7.26
CA ASP A 24 8.04 5.38 7.83
C ASP A 24 7.68 6.43 6.78
N VAL A 25 8.32 6.35 5.61
CA VAL A 25 8.05 7.28 4.51
C VAL A 25 6.62 7.08 3.98
N MET A 26 6.24 5.82 3.75
CA MET A 26 4.92 5.50 3.18
C MET A 26 3.78 5.79 4.16
N ASP A 27 4.00 5.60 5.45
CA ASP A 27 3.03 5.98 6.48
C ASP A 27 2.83 7.51 6.48
N GLY A 28 3.89 8.28 6.28
CA GLY A 28 3.80 9.73 6.14
C GLY A 28 2.96 10.13 4.93
N VAL A 29 3.18 9.49 3.79
CA VAL A 29 2.35 9.71 2.59
C VAL A 29 0.89 9.37 2.88
N GLY A 30 0.65 8.22 3.51
CA GLY A 30 -0.70 7.79 3.85
C GLY A 30 -1.42 8.81 4.74
N ARG A 31 -0.76 9.28 5.78
CA ARG A 31 -1.35 10.28 6.70
C ARG A 31 -1.65 11.60 6.02
N ASP A 32 -0.75 12.07 5.18
CA ASP A 32 -0.94 13.34 4.46
C ASP A 32 -2.10 13.27 3.46
N HIS A 33 -2.42 12.07 2.96
CA HIS A 33 -3.52 11.82 2.05
C HIS A 33 -4.72 11.15 2.71
N GLN A 34 -4.80 11.21 4.04
CA GLN A 34 -5.94 10.75 4.83
C GLN A 34 -6.29 9.27 4.67
N LEU A 35 -5.28 8.45 4.49
CA LEU A 35 -5.45 7.00 4.40
C LEU A 35 -6.22 6.46 5.61
N VAL A 36 -7.25 5.65 5.35
CA VAL A 36 -8.08 5.06 6.38
C VAL A 36 -7.47 3.77 6.93
N LEU A 37 -6.97 2.93 6.02
CA LEU A 37 -6.37 1.65 6.38
C LEU A 37 -5.29 1.28 5.38
N HIS A 38 -4.19 0.75 5.91
CA HIS A 38 -3.11 0.21 5.12
C HIS A 38 -2.73 -1.15 5.68
N ALA A 39 -2.56 -2.13 4.81
CA ALA A 39 -2.09 -3.44 5.20
C ALA A 39 -1.16 -3.99 4.13
N GLY A 40 -0.10 -4.65 4.57
CA GLY A 40 0.81 -5.37 3.70
C GLY A 40 0.93 -6.80 4.16
N ALA A 41 1.01 -7.72 3.23
CA ALA A 41 1.12 -9.14 3.53
C ALA A 41 2.07 -9.83 2.56
N ARG A 42 2.91 -10.70 3.11
CA ARG A 42 3.71 -11.61 2.30
C ARG A 42 2.78 -12.56 1.56
N THR A 43 3.04 -12.78 0.28
CA THR A 43 2.37 -13.81 -0.49
C THR A 43 3.40 -14.83 -0.95
N GLU A 44 2.93 -15.95 -1.49
CA GLU A 44 3.81 -16.96 -2.04
C GLU A 44 4.70 -16.40 -3.16
N ASP A 45 4.15 -15.49 -3.96
CA ASP A 45 4.83 -14.92 -5.14
C ASP A 45 5.43 -13.52 -4.89
N GLY A 46 5.27 -12.95 -3.69
CA GLY A 46 5.80 -11.63 -3.42
C GLY A 46 5.14 -10.91 -2.25
N LEU A 47 4.48 -9.80 -2.55
CA LEU A 47 3.89 -8.89 -1.57
C LEU A 47 2.53 -8.38 -2.05
N LEU A 48 1.57 -8.37 -1.14
CA LEU A 48 0.24 -7.77 -1.35
C LEU A 48 0.12 -6.54 -0.48
N VAL A 49 -0.31 -5.42 -1.07
CA VAL A 49 -0.58 -4.18 -0.33
C VAL A 49 -2.01 -3.75 -0.59
N VAL A 50 -2.74 -3.46 0.50
CA VAL A 50 -4.12 -3.00 0.45
C VAL A 50 -4.21 -1.65 1.11
N ASN A 51 -4.84 -0.69 0.44
CA ASN A 51 -5.09 0.65 0.97
C ASN A 51 -6.56 1.00 0.83
N LEU A 52 -7.10 1.61 1.88
CA LEU A 52 -8.45 2.16 1.87
C LEU A 52 -8.37 3.67 2.01
N TRP A 53 -8.89 4.38 1.02
CA TRP A 53 -8.84 5.84 0.93
C TRP A 53 -10.22 6.45 1.10
N PRO A 54 -10.31 7.71 1.57
CA PRO A 54 -11.60 8.40 1.67
C PRO A 54 -12.27 8.56 0.31
N SER A 55 -11.47 8.75 -0.74
CA SER A 55 -11.97 9.01 -2.09
C SER A 55 -10.94 8.56 -3.13
N ARG A 56 -11.40 8.45 -4.36
CA ARG A 56 -10.56 8.19 -5.52
C ARG A 56 -9.51 9.31 -5.68
N GLU A 57 -9.91 10.55 -5.48
CA GLU A 57 -9.03 11.71 -5.62
C GLU A 57 -7.84 11.65 -4.66
N GLU A 58 -8.09 11.26 -3.40
CA GLU A 58 -7.01 11.10 -2.42
C GLU A 58 -6.09 9.94 -2.80
N SER A 59 -6.64 8.85 -3.30
CA SER A 59 -5.85 7.73 -3.80
C SER A 59 -4.92 8.16 -4.94
N GLU A 60 -5.45 8.91 -5.90
CA GLU A 60 -4.67 9.39 -7.03
C GLU A 60 -3.59 10.40 -6.60
N ALA A 61 -3.92 11.28 -5.67
CA ALA A 61 -2.97 12.25 -5.14
C ALA A 61 -1.81 11.54 -4.41
N ALA A 62 -2.12 10.54 -3.61
CA ALA A 62 -1.10 9.74 -2.93
C ALA A 62 -0.22 8.98 -3.93
N ALA A 63 -0.82 8.45 -5.00
CA ALA A 63 -0.08 7.75 -6.04
C ALA A 63 0.93 8.66 -6.74
N ALA A 64 0.63 9.95 -6.85
CA ALA A 64 1.49 10.94 -7.49
C ALA A 64 2.47 11.62 -6.52
N ASP A 65 2.42 11.30 -5.23
CA ASP A 65 3.30 11.90 -4.24
C ASP A 65 4.77 11.57 -4.55
N PRO A 66 5.65 12.59 -4.63
CA PRO A 66 7.07 12.37 -4.97
C PRO A 66 7.79 11.37 -4.05
N ARG A 67 7.43 11.34 -2.78
CA ARG A 67 8.03 10.40 -1.81
C ARG A 67 7.71 8.96 -2.20
N ARG A 68 6.46 8.71 -2.60
CA ARG A 68 6.02 7.38 -3.04
C ARG A 68 6.72 6.98 -4.34
N LEU A 69 6.80 7.89 -5.29
CA LEU A 69 7.46 7.62 -6.56
C LEU A 69 8.94 7.28 -6.36
N ALA A 70 9.62 7.97 -5.46
CA ALA A 70 11.02 7.69 -5.14
C ALA A 70 11.19 6.29 -4.51
N VAL A 71 10.29 5.90 -3.61
CA VAL A 71 10.30 4.56 -3.01
C VAL A 71 10.11 3.48 -4.07
N LEU A 72 9.13 3.64 -4.96
CA LEU A 72 8.88 2.67 -6.03
C LEU A 72 10.08 2.55 -6.98
N GLU A 73 10.67 3.68 -7.37
CA GLU A 73 11.83 3.68 -8.25
C GLU A 73 12.98 2.86 -7.66
N GLY A 74 13.21 2.97 -6.35
CA GLY A 74 14.23 2.19 -5.66
C GLY A 74 13.95 0.70 -5.62
N HIS A 75 12.69 0.28 -5.83
CA HIS A 75 12.28 -1.13 -5.76
C HIS A 75 12.08 -1.82 -7.11
N MET A 76 12.08 -1.05 -8.20
CA MET A 76 11.69 -1.58 -9.53
C MET A 76 12.55 -2.76 -9.98
N SER A 77 13.82 -2.79 -9.62
CA SER A 77 14.72 -3.88 -10.00
C SER A 77 14.36 -5.22 -9.37
N GLU A 78 13.58 -5.21 -8.29
CA GLU A 78 13.20 -6.41 -7.55
C GLU A 78 11.79 -6.89 -7.86
N ILE A 79 11.05 -6.10 -8.63
CA ILE A 79 9.67 -6.39 -9.00
C ILE A 79 9.67 -6.98 -10.41
N THR A 80 9.18 -8.23 -10.55
CA THR A 80 9.08 -8.89 -11.84
C THR A 80 7.74 -8.64 -12.52
N ASP A 81 6.69 -8.40 -11.73
CA ASP A 81 5.37 -8.03 -12.24
C ASP A 81 4.63 -7.23 -11.18
N LEU A 82 3.73 -6.37 -11.62
CA LEU A 82 2.92 -5.54 -10.75
C LEU A 82 1.49 -5.49 -11.29
N ARG A 83 0.53 -5.81 -10.42
CA ARG A 83 -0.89 -5.77 -10.76
C ARG A 83 -1.62 -4.87 -9.77
N LYS A 84 -2.46 -3.98 -10.29
CA LYS A 84 -3.26 -3.06 -9.48
C LYS A 84 -4.74 -3.27 -9.74
N GLU A 85 -5.51 -3.24 -8.65
CA GLU A 85 -6.96 -3.22 -8.70
C GLU A 85 -7.45 -2.01 -7.95
N HIS A 86 -8.49 -1.37 -8.47
CA HIS A 86 -9.09 -0.16 -7.90
C HIS A 86 -10.60 -0.38 -7.86
N HIS A 87 -11.22 -0.14 -6.70
CA HIS A 87 -12.65 -0.38 -6.52
C HIS A 87 -13.30 0.72 -5.68
N GLU A 88 -14.39 1.31 -6.19
CA GLU A 88 -15.29 2.07 -5.34
C GLU A 88 -16.00 1.09 -4.43
N LEU A 89 -16.10 1.41 -3.13
CA LEU A 89 -16.77 0.53 -2.18
C LEU A 89 -18.25 0.83 -2.12
N ASP A 90 -19.07 -0.21 -2.20
CA ASP A 90 -20.50 -0.11 -1.97
C ASP A 90 -20.84 -0.07 -0.48
N HIS A 91 -20.02 -0.73 0.33
CA HIS A 91 -20.19 -0.79 1.78
C HIS A 91 -18.84 -0.97 2.45
N CYS A 92 -18.66 -0.25 3.56
CA CYS A 92 -17.46 -0.39 4.38
C CYS A 92 -17.83 -0.18 5.85
N LEU A 93 -17.40 -1.12 6.69
CA LEU A 93 -17.51 -1.01 8.13
C LEU A 93 -16.12 -1.09 8.74
N VAL A 94 -15.71 -0.04 9.44
CA VAL A 94 -14.45 -0.03 10.20
C VAL A 94 -14.81 -0.17 11.66
N VAL A 95 -14.37 -1.25 12.28
CA VAL A 95 -14.66 -1.57 13.67
C VAL A 95 -13.36 -1.65 14.45
N GLY A 96 -13.36 -1.06 15.62
CA GLY A 96 -12.22 -1.08 16.51
C GLY A 96 -11.33 0.14 16.38
N GLU A 97 -10.53 0.36 17.40
CA GLU A 97 -9.60 1.48 17.52
C GLU A 97 -8.20 1.00 17.83
N SER A 98 -7.89 -0.24 17.48
CA SER A 98 -6.56 -0.75 17.71
C SER A 98 -5.58 -0.08 16.75
N ASP A 99 -4.56 0.54 17.32
CA ASP A 99 -3.61 1.34 16.58
C ASP A 99 -2.77 0.48 15.65
N THR A 100 -2.36 -0.68 16.11
CA THR A 100 -1.53 -1.56 15.32
C THR A 100 -1.78 -3.00 15.74
N VAL A 101 -2.03 -3.83 14.74
CA VAL A 101 -2.06 -5.28 14.93
C VAL A 101 -0.83 -5.84 14.26
N THR A 102 0.09 -6.37 15.05
CA THR A 102 1.28 -7.04 14.54
C THR A 102 1.27 -8.49 14.99
N ASP A 103 1.51 -9.34 14.07
CA ASP A 103 1.65 -10.76 14.35
C ASP A 103 3.08 -11.12 14.74
#